data_b02081cb7c1e4c700927d3909043d11b
#
_entry.id   b02081cb7c1e4c700927d3909043d11b
#
_cell.length_a   1.000
_cell.length_b   1.000
_cell.length_c   1.000
_cell.angle_alpha   90.00
_cell.angle_beta   90.00
_cell.angle_gamma   90.00
#
_symmetry.space_group_name_H-M   'P 1'
#
loop_
_entity.id
_entity.type
_entity.pdbx_description
1 polymer ?
#
loop_
_entity_poly.entity_id
_entity_poly.type
_entity_poly.pdbx_seq_one_letter_code
_entity_poly.pdbx_strand_id
1 'polypeptide(L)'
;MPSLPNEMTVFLAKRFFALVITLLVASLIIFLLLEILPGDPASIILGVGAQEDTLAALRAEMGLDLSAPERYFRWITGVLTGDFGRSYTYDTPVSSLILERLYLSLPLALLAISLSTLLAIPFGVLAAANHRRFSDTGIMSFAQLGVAIPNFWFAILLILFFSVKLGWFSAGGFAGWEMGLGAALKSLVLPAVSLALPQAAILARVTRSAVLETVREDFVRTARAKGLSRNSALWRHAVRNALIPVVTILGLQLSFLLAGTIIIENVFYLPGLGRLLFQAIAQRDLVVVKNIVILLAATVVVVNFLVDMFYLALDPRLRDDTHE
;
A
#
# COMPACT_ATOMS: atom_id res chain seq x y z
N MET A 1 -20.76 -36.24 -4.08
CA MET A 1 -20.37 -35.58 -2.84
C MET A 1 -19.45 -36.52 -2.10
N PRO A 2 -18.18 -36.40 -2.19
CA PRO A 2 -17.22 -35.95 -1.19
C PRO A 2 -15.87 -35.58 -1.84
N SER A 3 -15.39 -34.37 -1.73
CA SER A 3 -13.97 -34.02 -1.99
C SER A 3 -13.67 -32.54 -1.69
N LEU A 4 -14.63 -31.83 -1.12
CA LEU A 4 -14.51 -30.41 -0.76
C LEU A 4 -13.33 -30.04 0.18
N PRO A 5 -12.80 -30.89 1.09
CA PRO A 5 -11.65 -30.51 1.91
C PRO A 5 -10.32 -30.53 1.14
N ASN A 6 -10.13 -31.47 0.20
CA ASN A 6 -8.85 -31.65 -0.49
C ASN A 6 -8.54 -30.54 -1.51
N GLU A 7 -9.52 -30.09 -2.29
CA GLU A 7 -9.30 -29.06 -3.32
C GLU A 7 -9.00 -27.69 -2.70
N MET A 8 -9.73 -27.34 -1.64
CA MET A 8 -9.46 -26.11 -0.89
C MET A 8 -8.08 -26.12 -0.22
N THR A 9 -7.69 -27.28 0.32
CA THR A 9 -6.35 -27.45 0.92
C THR A 9 -5.25 -27.32 -0.13
N VAL A 10 -5.43 -27.92 -1.30
CA VAL A 10 -4.49 -27.82 -2.43
C VAL A 10 -4.38 -26.38 -2.94
N PHE A 11 -5.51 -25.66 -3.09
CA PHE A 11 -5.50 -24.25 -3.49
C PHE A 11 -4.74 -23.39 -2.47
N LEU A 12 -5.06 -23.53 -1.17
CA LEU A 12 -4.38 -22.81 -0.10
C LEU A 12 -2.88 -23.09 -0.07
N ALA A 13 -2.51 -24.37 -0.24
CA ALA A 13 -1.11 -24.78 -0.29
C ALA A 13 -0.39 -24.16 -1.50
N LYS A 14 -0.99 -24.16 -2.68
CA LYS A 14 -0.43 -23.54 -3.90
C LYS A 14 -0.24 -22.02 -3.70
N ARG A 15 -1.23 -21.32 -3.13
CA ARG A 15 -1.15 -19.88 -2.88
C ARG A 15 -0.11 -19.54 -1.81
N PHE A 16 -0.05 -20.33 -0.73
CA PHE A 16 0.97 -20.16 0.29
C PHE A 16 2.38 -20.42 -0.27
N PHE A 17 2.54 -21.46 -1.07
CA PHE A 17 3.81 -21.75 -1.73
C PHE A 17 4.23 -20.63 -2.70
N ALA A 18 3.29 -20.12 -3.48
CA ALA A 18 3.53 -18.97 -4.34
C ALA A 18 3.95 -17.72 -3.54
N LEU A 19 3.30 -17.44 -2.39
CA LEU A 19 3.69 -16.36 -1.48
C LEU A 19 5.14 -16.52 -1.03
N VAL A 20 5.51 -17.72 -0.54
CA VAL A 20 6.88 -17.99 -0.04
C VAL A 20 7.91 -17.82 -1.16
N ILE A 21 7.64 -18.39 -2.35
CA ILE A 21 8.54 -18.23 -3.50
C ILE A 21 8.68 -16.76 -3.89
N THR A 22 7.57 -16.01 -3.96
CA THR A 22 7.61 -14.60 -4.32
C THR A 22 8.45 -13.80 -3.33
N LEU A 23 8.31 -14.06 -2.03
CA LEU A 23 9.12 -13.40 -1.00
C LEU A 23 10.60 -13.77 -1.09
N LEU A 24 10.92 -15.04 -1.35
CA LEU A 24 12.31 -15.47 -1.55
C LEU A 24 12.92 -14.82 -2.78
N VAL A 25 12.22 -14.82 -3.90
CA VAL A 25 12.70 -14.17 -5.14
C VAL A 25 12.86 -12.66 -4.93
N ALA A 26 11.88 -12.00 -4.29
CA ALA A 26 11.97 -10.58 -3.99
C ALA A 26 13.17 -10.27 -3.09
N SER A 27 13.39 -11.06 -2.02
CA SER A 27 14.54 -10.87 -1.14
C SER A 27 15.88 -11.04 -1.86
N LEU A 28 15.98 -12.03 -2.74
CA LEU A 28 17.19 -12.25 -3.53
C LEU A 28 17.45 -11.08 -4.50
N ILE A 29 16.40 -10.60 -5.17
CA ILE A 29 16.50 -9.44 -6.07
C ILE A 29 16.94 -8.19 -5.30
N ILE A 30 16.31 -7.90 -4.15
CA ILE A 30 16.66 -6.77 -3.29
C ILE A 30 18.13 -6.86 -2.86
N PHE A 31 18.55 -8.03 -2.40
CA PHE A 31 19.94 -8.24 -1.98
C PHE A 31 20.92 -8.02 -3.14
N LEU A 32 20.67 -8.62 -4.30
CA LEU A 32 21.56 -8.50 -5.47
C LEU A 32 21.60 -7.05 -6.00
N LEU A 33 20.48 -6.34 -6.04
CA LEU A 33 20.45 -4.95 -6.48
C LEU A 33 21.29 -4.05 -5.57
N LEU A 34 21.23 -4.26 -4.25
CA LEU A 34 22.02 -3.48 -3.30
C LEU A 34 23.50 -3.87 -3.28
N GLU A 35 23.81 -5.12 -3.64
CA GLU A 35 25.19 -5.61 -3.78
C GLU A 35 25.91 -5.00 -5.00
N ILE A 36 25.17 -4.75 -6.09
CA ILE A 36 25.71 -4.16 -7.33
C ILE A 36 25.91 -2.62 -7.20
N LEU A 37 25.29 -1.99 -6.22
CA LEU A 37 25.41 -0.55 -6.02
C LEU A 37 26.87 -0.16 -5.78
N PRO A 38 27.46 0.74 -6.61
CA PRO A 38 28.84 1.13 -6.46
C PRO A 38 29.05 1.95 -5.19
N GLY A 39 30.11 1.66 -4.47
CA GLY A 39 30.54 2.35 -3.26
C GLY A 39 30.58 1.42 -2.05
N ASP A 40 31.63 1.58 -1.26
CA ASP A 40 31.83 0.85 -0.01
C ASP A 40 31.15 1.63 1.12
N PRO A 41 30.14 1.06 1.80
CA PRO A 41 29.47 1.73 2.92
C PRO A 41 30.44 2.19 4.02
N ALA A 42 31.46 1.40 4.32
CA ALA A 42 32.44 1.75 5.34
C ALA A 42 33.24 2.99 4.96
N SER A 43 33.65 3.11 3.70
CA SER A 43 34.37 4.28 3.20
C SER A 43 33.52 5.55 3.17
N ILE A 44 32.21 5.42 2.96
CA ILE A 44 31.27 6.54 2.95
C ILE A 44 31.06 7.07 4.39
N ILE A 45 30.95 6.18 5.36
CA ILE A 45 30.76 6.54 6.77
C ILE A 45 32.01 7.24 7.34
N LEU A 46 33.20 6.70 7.09
CA LEU A 46 34.44 7.24 7.59
C LEU A 46 34.93 8.46 6.81
N GLY A 47 34.42 8.67 5.59
CA GLY A 47 34.81 9.80 4.74
C GLY A 47 36.12 9.62 4.00
N VAL A 48 36.44 10.64 3.19
CA VAL A 48 37.64 10.68 2.36
C VAL A 48 38.85 10.92 3.27
N GLY A 49 39.80 9.98 3.32
CA GLY A 49 41.01 10.08 4.12
C GLY A 49 40.99 9.20 5.37
N ALA A 50 40.03 8.31 5.54
CA ALA A 50 40.06 7.31 6.60
C ALA A 50 41.33 6.43 6.49
N GLN A 51 41.92 6.10 7.64
CA GLN A 51 43.04 5.18 7.68
C GLN A 51 42.59 3.76 7.29
N GLU A 52 43.46 3.05 6.59
CA GLU A 52 43.14 1.75 6.02
C GLU A 52 42.80 0.71 7.09
N ASP A 53 43.46 0.76 8.22
CA ASP A 53 43.19 -0.10 9.38
C ASP A 53 41.78 0.16 9.98
N THR A 54 41.38 1.41 10.09
CA THR A 54 40.05 1.79 10.60
C THR A 54 38.96 1.36 9.61
N LEU A 55 39.24 1.49 8.31
CA LEU A 55 38.34 1.05 7.26
C LEU A 55 38.15 -0.48 7.24
N ALA A 56 39.25 -1.22 7.41
CA ALA A 56 39.22 -2.68 7.51
C ALA A 56 38.45 -3.16 8.76
N ALA A 57 38.70 -2.51 9.91
CA ALA A 57 37.97 -2.81 11.15
C ALA A 57 36.45 -2.56 11.00
N LEU A 58 36.05 -1.44 10.40
CA LEU A 58 34.63 -1.15 10.17
C LEU A 58 33.98 -2.10 9.15
N ARG A 59 34.70 -2.49 8.07
CA ARG A 59 34.21 -3.52 7.14
C ARG A 59 33.97 -4.85 7.83
N ALA A 60 34.86 -5.29 8.70
CA ALA A 60 34.71 -6.52 9.48
C ALA A 60 33.53 -6.42 10.45
N GLU A 61 33.35 -5.30 11.13
CA GLU A 61 32.21 -5.04 12.03
C GLU A 61 30.89 -5.05 11.27
N MET A 62 30.86 -4.48 10.08
CA MET A 62 29.69 -4.48 9.19
C MET A 62 29.48 -5.85 8.48
N GLY A 63 30.41 -6.80 8.61
CA GLY A 63 30.37 -8.10 7.94
C GLY A 63 30.50 -8.00 6.42
N LEU A 64 31.11 -6.95 5.91
CA LEU A 64 31.32 -6.74 4.46
C LEU A 64 32.47 -7.62 3.90
N ASP A 65 33.28 -8.18 4.77
CA ASP A 65 34.34 -9.16 4.50
C ASP A 65 33.79 -10.58 4.23
N LEU A 66 32.55 -10.86 4.62
CA LEU A 66 31.90 -12.14 4.38
C LEU A 66 31.51 -12.29 2.90
N SER A 67 31.44 -13.54 2.44
CA SER A 67 30.95 -13.85 1.09
C SER A 67 29.50 -13.39 0.90
N ALA A 68 29.13 -13.00 -0.34
CA ALA A 68 27.78 -12.56 -0.64
C ALA A 68 26.67 -13.57 -0.23
N PRO A 69 26.84 -14.90 -0.45
CA PRO A 69 25.87 -15.87 0.05
C PRO A 69 25.73 -15.84 1.59
N GLU A 70 26.83 -15.77 2.33
CA GLU A 70 26.80 -15.72 3.79
C GLU A 70 26.05 -14.48 4.29
N ARG A 71 26.31 -13.31 3.69
CA ARG A 71 25.60 -12.06 4.00
C ARG A 71 24.10 -12.16 3.72
N TYR A 72 23.72 -12.80 2.60
CA TYR A 72 22.32 -13.05 2.26
C TYR A 72 21.64 -13.95 3.30
N PHE A 73 22.21 -15.11 3.60
CA PHE A 73 21.64 -16.05 4.57
C PHE A 73 21.56 -15.43 5.98
N ARG A 74 22.58 -14.70 6.39
CA ARG A 74 22.59 -14.00 7.68
C ARG A 74 21.46 -12.96 7.76
N TRP A 75 21.28 -12.20 6.68
CA TRP A 75 20.20 -11.22 6.61
C TRP A 75 18.81 -11.88 6.64
N ILE A 76 18.58 -12.90 5.81
CA ILE A 76 17.26 -13.56 5.77
C ILE A 76 16.93 -14.28 7.08
N THR A 77 17.89 -14.94 7.70
CA THR A 77 17.67 -15.54 9.03
C THR A 77 17.37 -14.45 10.08
N GLY A 78 18.05 -13.33 10.03
CA GLY A 78 17.76 -12.17 10.88
C GLY A 78 16.32 -11.66 10.67
N VAL A 79 15.89 -11.44 9.43
CA VAL A 79 14.52 -11.02 9.10
C VAL A 79 13.49 -12.01 9.67
N LEU A 80 13.72 -13.32 9.54
CA LEU A 80 12.81 -14.35 10.03
C LEU A 80 12.76 -14.44 11.58
N THR A 81 13.83 -14.07 12.24
CA THR A 81 13.91 -14.05 13.72
C THR A 81 13.55 -12.70 14.34
N GLY A 82 13.30 -11.68 13.51
CA GLY A 82 13.00 -10.31 13.96
C GLY A 82 14.23 -9.46 14.27
N ASP A 83 15.42 -9.96 13.97
CA ASP A 83 16.66 -9.19 14.05
C ASP A 83 16.96 -8.54 12.68
N PHE A 84 16.57 -7.30 12.53
CA PHE A 84 16.79 -6.51 11.32
C PHE A 84 18.19 -5.86 11.27
N GLY A 85 19.06 -6.14 12.25
CA GLY A 85 20.38 -5.52 12.40
C GLY A 85 20.32 -4.08 12.91
N ARG A 86 21.46 -3.39 12.83
CA ARG A 86 21.60 -1.99 13.26
C ARG A 86 21.80 -1.07 12.07
N SER A 87 21.20 0.10 12.15
CA SER A 87 21.44 1.19 11.21
C SER A 87 22.87 1.68 11.30
N TYR A 88 23.52 1.86 10.17
CA TYR A 88 24.87 2.43 10.13
C TYR A 88 24.88 3.94 10.41
N THR A 89 23.80 4.62 10.04
CA THR A 89 23.69 6.08 10.20
C THR A 89 23.27 6.47 11.60
N TYR A 90 22.31 5.74 12.19
CA TYR A 90 21.71 6.10 13.49
C TYR A 90 22.23 5.29 14.66
N ASP A 91 23.03 4.26 14.41
CA ASP A 91 23.55 3.31 15.41
C ASP A 91 22.45 2.75 16.35
N THR A 92 21.26 2.52 15.79
CA THR A 92 20.09 2.00 16.49
C THR A 92 19.57 0.74 15.82
N PRO A 93 18.86 -0.16 16.54
CA PRO A 93 18.22 -1.31 15.92
C PRO A 93 17.23 -0.86 14.83
N VAL A 94 17.32 -1.46 13.64
CA VAL A 94 16.45 -1.10 12.52
C VAL A 94 14.97 -1.41 12.83
N SER A 95 14.71 -2.43 13.64
CA SER A 95 13.36 -2.76 14.11
C SER A 95 12.69 -1.59 14.85
N SER A 96 13.42 -0.89 15.72
CA SER A 96 12.89 0.27 16.45
C SER A 96 12.60 1.44 15.51
N LEU A 97 13.52 1.72 14.56
CA LEU A 97 13.31 2.76 13.54
C LEU A 97 12.04 2.47 12.71
N ILE A 98 11.87 1.23 12.27
CA ILE A 98 10.69 0.82 11.48
C ILE A 98 9.40 0.96 12.30
N LEU A 99 9.38 0.44 13.52
CA LEU A 99 8.20 0.51 14.38
C LEU A 99 7.78 1.96 14.64
N GLU A 100 8.71 2.83 14.96
CA GLU A 100 8.43 4.24 15.21
C GLU A 100 7.80 4.93 13.99
N ARG A 101 8.26 4.59 12.79
CA ARG A 101 7.71 5.14 11.54
C ARG A 101 6.36 4.53 11.14
N LEU A 102 6.13 3.26 11.47
CA LEU A 102 4.86 2.59 11.23
C LEU A 102 3.70 3.24 12.00
N TYR A 103 3.94 3.80 13.19
CA TYR A 103 2.94 4.54 13.96
C TYR A 103 2.36 5.77 13.23
N LEU A 104 3.01 6.22 12.16
CA LEU A 104 2.50 7.27 11.29
C LEU A 104 2.05 6.71 9.93
N SER A 105 2.90 5.93 9.26
CA SER A 105 2.62 5.48 7.88
C SER A 105 1.38 4.60 7.79
N LEU A 106 1.16 3.72 8.78
CA LEU A 106 -0.02 2.84 8.79
C LEU A 106 -1.33 3.61 9.00
N PRO A 107 -1.48 4.49 10.01
CA PRO A 107 -2.67 5.35 10.13
C PRO A 107 -2.91 6.22 8.90
N LEU A 108 -1.86 6.79 8.29
CA LEU A 108 -1.99 7.58 7.06
C LEU A 108 -2.57 6.75 5.92
N ALA A 109 -2.04 5.54 5.69
CA ALA A 109 -2.56 4.64 4.66
C ALA A 109 -4.01 4.22 4.93
N LEU A 110 -4.34 3.90 6.19
CA LEU A 110 -5.71 3.55 6.60
C LEU A 110 -6.69 4.71 6.45
N LEU A 111 -6.28 5.94 6.78
CA LEU A 111 -7.09 7.14 6.54
C LEU A 111 -7.31 7.36 5.04
N ALA A 112 -6.27 7.23 4.23
CA ALA A 112 -6.36 7.41 2.78
C ALA A 112 -7.29 6.36 2.13
N ILE A 113 -7.16 5.07 2.46
CA ILE A 113 -8.03 4.01 1.91
C ILE A 113 -9.46 4.18 2.39
N SER A 114 -9.68 4.55 3.65
CA SER A 114 -11.02 4.79 4.19
C SER A 114 -11.70 5.98 3.50
N LEU A 115 -10.98 7.08 3.32
CA LEU A 115 -11.48 8.27 2.64
C LEU A 115 -11.77 7.98 1.16
N SER A 116 -10.88 7.25 0.48
CA SER A 116 -11.08 6.86 -0.92
C SER A 116 -12.32 5.99 -1.07
N THR A 117 -12.53 5.03 -0.18
CA THR A 117 -13.69 4.13 -0.19
C THR A 117 -14.98 4.87 0.09
N LEU A 118 -14.96 5.75 1.10
CA LEU A 118 -16.12 6.57 1.50
C LEU A 118 -16.58 7.49 0.37
N LEU A 119 -15.66 7.98 -0.45
CA LEU A 119 -15.99 8.79 -1.63
C LEU A 119 -16.36 7.93 -2.85
N ALA A 120 -15.58 6.91 -3.12
CA ALA A 120 -15.70 6.14 -4.35
C ALA A 120 -17.00 5.35 -4.46
N ILE A 121 -17.41 4.67 -3.39
CA ILE A 121 -18.62 3.83 -3.43
C ILE A 121 -19.87 4.66 -3.69
N PRO A 122 -20.18 5.72 -2.92
CA PRO A 122 -21.37 6.54 -3.18
C PRO A 122 -21.35 7.20 -4.56
N PHE A 123 -20.21 7.78 -4.97
CA PHE A 123 -20.10 8.42 -6.28
C PHE A 123 -20.18 7.42 -7.43
N GLY A 124 -19.58 6.24 -7.31
CA GLY A 124 -19.67 5.17 -8.30
C GLY A 124 -21.11 4.65 -8.46
N VAL A 125 -21.81 4.41 -7.34
CA VAL A 125 -23.23 3.99 -7.35
C VAL A 125 -24.11 5.10 -7.92
N LEU A 126 -23.89 6.37 -7.55
CA LEU A 126 -24.65 7.50 -8.07
C LEU A 126 -24.48 7.66 -9.59
N ALA A 127 -23.26 7.51 -10.09
CA ALA A 127 -22.95 7.51 -11.51
C ALA A 127 -23.69 6.36 -12.25
N ALA A 128 -23.66 5.14 -11.70
CA ALA A 128 -24.38 3.99 -12.26
C ALA A 128 -25.90 4.17 -12.25
N ALA A 129 -26.48 4.69 -11.14
CA ALA A 129 -27.90 4.96 -11.01
C ALA A 129 -28.41 5.97 -12.06
N ASN A 130 -27.55 6.94 -12.41
CA ASN A 130 -27.83 7.99 -13.38
C ASN A 130 -27.09 7.77 -14.73
N HIS A 131 -26.88 6.54 -15.10
CA HIS A 131 -26.14 6.19 -16.31
C HIS A 131 -26.59 6.99 -17.55
N ARG A 132 -25.62 7.52 -18.29
CA ARG A 132 -25.81 8.40 -19.46
C ARG A 132 -26.47 9.76 -19.18
N ARG A 133 -26.56 10.20 -17.91
CA ARG A 133 -26.99 11.56 -17.55
C ARG A 133 -25.79 12.45 -17.23
N PHE A 134 -26.02 13.77 -17.10
CA PHE A 134 -24.99 14.73 -16.76
C PHE A 134 -24.22 14.41 -15.47
N SER A 135 -24.89 13.89 -14.44
CA SER A 135 -24.27 13.47 -13.21
C SER A 135 -23.28 12.30 -13.39
N ASP A 136 -23.62 11.33 -14.23
CA ASP A 136 -22.71 10.24 -14.60
C ASP A 136 -21.46 10.78 -15.30
N THR A 137 -21.65 11.57 -16.35
CA THR A 137 -20.56 12.18 -17.11
C THR A 137 -19.71 13.09 -16.21
N GLY A 138 -20.33 13.93 -15.38
CA GLY A 138 -19.62 14.82 -14.47
C GLY A 138 -18.73 14.07 -13.46
N ILE A 139 -19.30 13.05 -12.79
CA ILE A 139 -18.54 12.23 -11.83
C ILE A 139 -17.38 11.51 -12.54
N MET A 140 -17.61 10.92 -13.72
CA MET A 140 -16.56 10.19 -14.44
C MET A 140 -15.50 11.12 -15.02
N SER A 141 -15.86 12.33 -15.46
CA SER A 141 -14.88 13.34 -15.89
C SER A 141 -14.02 13.81 -14.73
N PHE A 142 -14.62 14.05 -13.56
CA PHE A 142 -13.86 14.42 -12.37
C PHE A 142 -12.94 13.28 -11.91
N ALA A 143 -13.41 12.02 -11.95
CA ALA A 143 -12.59 10.85 -11.69
C ALA A 143 -11.42 10.75 -12.70
N GLN A 144 -11.65 11.04 -13.97
CA GLN A 144 -10.58 11.03 -14.97
C GLN A 144 -9.49 12.08 -14.69
N LEU A 145 -9.89 13.28 -14.26
CA LEU A 145 -8.95 14.31 -13.81
C LEU A 145 -8.14 13.87 -12.59
N GLY A 146 -8.81 13.24 -11.61
CA GLY A 146 -8.15 12.74 -10.40
C GLY A 146 -7.07 11.67 -10.67
N VAL A 147 -7.23 10.86 -11.73
CA VAL A 147 -6.21 9.87 -12.15
C VAL A 147 -5.08 10.53 -12.97
N ALA A 148 -5.40 11.57 -13.74
CA ALA A 148 -4.44 12.23 -14.62
C ALA A 148 -3.42 13.11 -13.86
N ILE A 149 -3.78 13.56 -12.66
CA ILE A 149 -2.95 14.46 -11.85
C ILE A 149 -1.94 13.64 -11.02
N PRO A 150 -0.63 13.92 -11.11
CA PRO A 150 0.35 13.27 -10.24
C PRO A 150 0.10 13.59 -8.75
N ASN A 151 0.13 12.57 -7.88
CA ASN A 151 -0.18 12.71 -6.45
C ASN A 151 0.66 13.80 -5.75
N PHE A 152 1.96 13.85 -6.04
CA PHE A 152 2.86 14.83 -5.43
C PHE A 152 2.53 16.27 -5.86
N TRP A 153 2.16 16.47 -7.12
CA TRP A 153 1.76 17.78 -7.62
C TRP A 153 0.45 18.24 -6.98
N PHE A 154 -0.51 17.33 -6.87
CA PHE A 154 -1.76 17.61 -6.16
C PHE A 154 -1.53 17.92 -4.68
N ALA A 155 -0.63 17.19 -4.00
CA ALA A 155 -0.21 17.47 -2.64
C ALA A 155 0.35 18.90 -2.48
N ILE A 156 1.21 19.34 -3.40
CA ILE A 156 1.76 20.70 -3.41
C ILE A 156 0.64 21.74 -3.59
N LEU A 157 -0.32 21.50 -4.48
CA LEU A 157 -1.46 22.41 -4.64
C LEU A 157 -2.32 22.50 -3.38
N LEU A 158 -2.54 21.38 -2.68
CA LEU A 158 -3.24 21.36 -1.39
C LEU A 158 -2.48 22.19 -0.33
N ILE A 159 -1.16 22.06 -0.25
CA ILE A 159 -0.33 22.88 0.64
C ILE A 159 -0.48 24.37 0.29
N LEU A 160 -0.30 24.74 -0.98
CA LEU A 160 -0.36 26.14 -1.42
C LEU A 160 -1.73 26.77 -1.10
N PHE A 161 -2.81 26.03 -1.34
CA PHE A 161 -4.15 26.58 -1.13
C PHE A 161 -4.58 26.54 0.35
N PHE A 162 -4.54 25.37 0.96
CA PHE A 162 -5.11 25.19 2.30
C PHE A 162 -4.17 25.62 3.45
N SER A 163 -2.87 25.51 3.24
CA SER A 163 -1.89 25.89 4.25
C SER A 163 -1.41 27.32 4.05
N VAL A 164 -0.86 27.65 2.88
CA VAL A 164 -0.23 28.96 2.65
C VAL A 164 -1.28 30.06 2.47
N LYS A 165 -2.31 29.84 1.63
CA LYS A 165 -3.30 30.88 1.33
C LYS A 165 -4.37 31.00 2.40
N LEU A 166 -4.92 29.88 2.91
CA LEU A 166 -6.02 29.90 3.88
C LEU A 166 -5.56 29.76 5.33
N GLY A 167 -4.35 29.23 5.59
CA GLY A 167 -3.86 29.03 6.95
C GLY A 167 -4.63 27.98 7.77
N TRP A 168 -5.41 27.11 7.13
CA TRP A 168 -6.26 26.14 7.83
C TRP A 168 -5.50 24.93 8.36
N PHE A 169 -4.44 24.52 7.65
CA PHE A 169 -3.63 23.34 7.94
C PHE A 169 -2.15 23.70 7.96
N SER A 170 -1.33 22.84 8.58
CA SER A 170 0.13 22.95 8.49
C SER A 170 0.60 22.58 7.08
N ALA A 171 1.66 23.23 6.60
CA ALA A 171 2.31 22.89 5.33
C ALA A 171 3.01 21.53 5.37
N GLY A 172 3.39 21.07 6.57
CA GLY A 172 4.04 19.79 6.78
C GLY A 172 4.36 19.55 8.25
N GLY A 173 4.98 18.40 8.52
CA GLY A 173 5.22 17.91 9.86
C GLY A 173 4.02 17.19 10.46
N PHE A 174 4.30 16.38 11.48
CA PHE A 174 3.30 15.64 12.24
C PHE A 174 3.26 16.17 13.67
N ALA A 175 2.08 16.46 14.16
CA ALA A 175 1.91 17.04 15.49
C ALA A 175 2.28 16.07 16.64
N GLY A 176 2.32 14.77 16.35
CA GLY A 176 2.48 13.74 17.39
C GLY A 176 1.14 13.29 17.97
N TRP A 177 1.06 12.01 18.34
CA TRP A 177 -0.14 11.42 18.96
C TRP A 177 -0.34 11.93 20.39
N GLU A 178 0.74 12.31 21.08
CA GLU A 178 0.78 12.87 22.43
C GLU A 178 0.11 14.26 22.52
N MET A 179 0.06 15.00 21.40
CA MET A 179 -0.66 16.29 21.34
C MET A 179 -2.18 16.11 21.21
N GLY A 180 -2.65 14.86 21.22
CA GLY A 180 -4.04 14.48 21.11
C GLY A 180 -4.50 14.15 19.69
N LEU A 181 -5.52 13.28 19.61
CA LEU A 181 -6.04 12.75 18.33
C LEU A 181 -6.44 13.85 17.34
N GLY A 182 -7.04 14.94 17.82
CA GLY A 182 -7.50 16.04 16.95
C GLY A 182 -6.34 16.73 16.23
N ALA A 183 -5.24 17.05 16.93
CA ALA A 183 -4.06 17.65 16.35
C ALA A 183 -3.34 16.69 15.39
N ALA A 184 -3.18 15.45 15.81
CA ALA A 184 -2.57 14.39 14.99
C ALA A 184 -3.34 14.17 13.69
N LEU A 185 -4.66 13.95 13.76
CA LEU A 185 -5.50 13.76 12.58
C LEU A 185 -5.53 15.00 11.68
N LYS A 186 -5.56 16.21 12.25
CA LYS A 186 -5.53 17.45 11.47
C LYS A 186 -4.26 17.55 10.62
N SER A 187 -3.11 17.15 11.16
CA SER A 187 -1.85 17.13 10.40
C SER A 187 -1.81 16.08 9.27
N LEU A 188 -2.66 15.03 9.35
CA LEU A 188 -2.76 13.99 8.34
C LEU A 188 -3.84 14.23 7.28
N VAL A 189 -4.71 15.25 7.43
CA VAL A 189 -5.83 15.50 6.49
C VAL A 189 -5.32 15.73 5.07
N LEU A 190 -4.44 16.71 4.85
CA LEU A 190 -3.94 17.02 3.51
C LEU A 190 -3.16 15.86 2.88
N PRO A 191 -2.23 15.20 3.61
CA PRO A 191 -1.59 13.97 3.13
C PRO A 191 -2.58 12.87 2.76
N ALA A 192 -3.57 12.60 3.61
CA ALA A 192 -4.58 11.57 3.36
C ALA A 192 -5.45 11.90 2.14
N VAL A 193 -5.87 13.15 1.98
CA VAL A 193 -6.64 13.61 0.80
C VAL A 193 -5.84 13.46 -0.48
N SER A 194 -4.53 13.82 -0.46
CA SER A 194 -3.67 13.70 -1.63
C SER A 194 -3.47 12.26 -2.09
N LEU A 195 -3.42 11.31 -1.14
CA LEU A 195 -3.37 9.87 -1.43
C LEU A 195 -4.73 9.31 -1.85
N ALA A 196 -5.80 9.75 -1.19
CA ALA A 196 -7.14 9.19 -1.35
C ALA A 196 -7.78 9.55 -2.69
N LEU A 197 -7.57 10.76 -3.20
CA LEU A 197 -8.34 11.25 -4.35
C LEU A 197 -8.11 10.45 -5.64
N PRO A 198 -6.87 10.12 -6.06
CA PRO A 198 -6.64 9.26 -7.22
C PRO A 198 -7.18 7.85 -7.02
N GLN A 199 -7.07 7.31 -5.81
CA GLN A 199 -7.59 6.00 -5.48
C GLN A 199 -9.12 5.97 -5.51
N ALA A 200 -9.77 7.02 -4.99
CA ALA A 200 -11.21 7.18 -5.07
C ALA A 200 -11.71 7.28 -6.52
N ALA A 201 -10.97 7.95 -7.37
CA ALA A 201 -11.27 8.07 -8.80
C ALA A 201 -11.27 6.71 -9.53
N ILE A 202 -10.24 5.89 -9.27
CA ILE A 202 -10.15 4.52 -9.82
C ILE A 202 -11.30 3.66 -9.28
N LEU A 203 -11.48 3.65 -7.95
CA LEU A 203 -12.46 2.83 -7.28
C LEU A 203 -13.91 3.22 -7.65
N ALA A 204 -14.20 4.51 -7.82
CA ALA A 204 -15.52 4.98 -8.26
C ALA A 204 -15.86 4.45 -9.67
N ARG A 205 -14.87 4.41 -10.58
CA ARG A 205 -15.05 3.85 -11.93
C ARG A 205 -15.32 2.35 -11.86
N VAL A 206 -14.57 1.60 -11.07
CA VAL A 206 -14.78 0.16 -10.86
C VAL A 206 -16.15 -0.09 -10.25
N THR A 207 -16.51 0.66 -9.20
CA THR A 207 -17.81 0.56 -8.55
C THR A 207 -18.96 0.81 -9.54
N ARG A 208 -18.84 1.86 -10.38
CA ARG A 208 -19.82 2.16 -11.42
C ARG A 208 -19.99 0.99 -12.40
N SER A 209 -18.89 0.46 -12.90
CA SER A 209 -18.92 -0.65 -13.86
C SER A 209 -19.55 -1.89 -13.25
N ALA A 210 -19.14 -2.29 -12.07
CA ALA A 210 -19.66 -3.44 -11.34
C ALA A 210 -21.18 -3.31 -11.06
N VAL A 211 -21.62 -2.11 -10.65
CA VAL A 211 -23.05 -1.85 -10.42
C VAL A 211 -23.85 -1.92 -11.72
N LEU A 212 -23.34 -1.37 -12.82
CA LEU A 212 -24.01 -1.41 -14.13
C LEU A 212 -24.16 -2.84 -14.67
N GLU A 213 -23.16 -3.70 -14.47
CA GLU A 213 -23.22 -5.12 -14.82
C GLU A 213 -24.24 -5.84 -13.95
N THR A 214 -24.15 -5.69 -12.64
CA THR A 214 -25.05 -6.38 -11.70
C THR A 214 -26.52 -5.97 -11.86
N VAL A 215 -26.81 -4.71 -12.20
CA VAL A 215 -28.21 -4.25 -12.43
C VAL A 215 -28.85 -4.98 -13.62
N ARG A 216 -28.07 -5.54 -14.56
CA ARG A 216 -28.56 -6.27 -15.72
C ARG A 216 -28.84 -7.75 -15.44
N GLU A 217 -28.39 -8.27 -14.31
CA GLU A 217 -28.56 -9.67 -13.92
C GLU A 217 -30.02 -10.04 -13.68
N ASP A 218 -30.36 -11.30 -13.97
CA ASP A 218 -31.74 -11.80 -13.91
C ASP A 218 -32.34 -11.76 -12.51
N PHE A 219 -31.54 -11.94 -11.47
CA PHE A 219 -32.04 -11.84 -10.09
C PHE A 219 -32.52 -10.41 -9.75
N VAL A 220 -31.90 -9.37 -10.31
CA VAL A 220 -32.34 -7.98 -10.13
C VAL A 220 -33.62 -7.73 -10.91
N ARG A 221 -33.75 -8.29 -12.14
CA ARG A 221 -34.99 -8.23 -12.94
C ARG A 221 -36.13 -8.93 -12.21
N THR A 222 -35.87 -10.11 -11.66
CA THR A 222 -36.86 -10.87 -10.86
C THR A 222 -37.31 -10.09 -9.63
N ALA A 223 -36.41 -9.47 -8.92
CA ALA A 223 -36.73 -8.63 -7.76
C ALA A 223 -37.64 -7.46 -8.15
N ARG A 224 -37.41 -6.83 -9.30
CA ARG A 224 -38.28 -5.78 -9.87
C ARG A 224 -39.65 -6.32 -10.30
N ALA A 225 -39.68 -7.48 -10.94
CA ALA A 225 -40.94 -8.13 -11.33
C ALA A 225 -41.82 -8.48 -10.12
N LYS A 226 -41.19 -8.75 -8.95
CA LYS A 226 -41.89 -8.96 -7.68
C LYS A 226 -42.34 -7.65 -6.99
N GLY A 227 -42.23 -6.49 -7.65
CA GLY A 227 -42.76 -5.22 -7.17
C GLY A 227 -41.73 -4.31 -6.45
N LEU A 228 -40.46 -4.65 -6.42
CA LEU A 228 -39.46 -3.74 -5.84
C LEU A 228 -39.26 -2.50 -6.73
N SER A 229 -39.21 -1.34 -6.09
CA SER A 229 -38.85 -0.09 -6.78
C SER A 229 -37.45 -0.17 -7.35
N ARG A 230 -37.14 0.64 -8.38
CA ARG A 230 -35.82 0.69 -9.02
C ARG A 230 -34.70 0.98 -7.99
N ASN A 231 -34.95 1.90 -7.08
CA ASN A 231 -33.99 2.29 -6.04
C ASN A 231 -33.76 1.16 -5.02
N SER A 232 -34.85 0.50 -4.58
CA SER A 232 -34.75 -0.64 -3.66
C SER A 232 -34.00 -1.81 -4.29
N ALA A 233 -34.28 -2.12 -5.55
CA ALA A 233 -33.57 -3.17 -6.28
C ALA A 233 -32.08 -2.84 -6.46
N LEU A 234 -31.75 -1.56 -6.74
CA LEU A 234 -30.36 -1.09 -6.86
C LEU A 234 -29.60 -1.29 -5.54
N TRP A 235 -30.07 -0.69 -4.44
CA TRP A 235 -29.31 -0.71 -3.17
C TRP A 235 -29.31 -2.07 -2.47
N ARG A 236 -30.43 -2.77 -2.50
CA ARG A 236 -30.60 -4.02 -1.73
C ARG A 236 -30.05 -5.26 -2.46
N HIS A 237 -30.06 -5.24 -3.79
CA HIS A 237 -29.66 -6.39 -4.60
C HIS A 237 -28.40 -6.10 -5.45
N ALA A 238 -28.39 -5.04 -6.25
CA ALA A 238 -27.29 -4.79 -7.18
C ALA A 238 -26.01 -4.34 -6.46
N VAL A 239 -26.09 -3.31 -5.62
CA VAL A 239 -24.88 -2.76 -4.93
C VAL A 239 -24.23 -3.82 -4.07
N ARG A 240 -24.99 -4.58 -3.28
CA ARG A 240 -24.45 -5.62 -2.42
C ARG A 240 -23.58 -6.64 -3.17
N ASN A 241 -24.04 -7.07 -4.33
CA ASN A 241 -23.29 -8.04 -5.15
C ASN A 241 -22.15 -7.36 -5.94
N ALA A 242 -22.35 -6.12 -6.37
CA ALA A 242 -21.33 -5.33 -7.06
C ALA A 242 -20.13 -4.97 -6.18
N LEU A 243 -20.26 -5.04 -4.84
CA LEU A 243 -19.14 -4.77 -3.94
C LEU A 243 -18.07 -5.88 -3.94
N ILE A 244 -18.36 -7.09 -4.42
CA ILE A 244 -17.37 -8.18 -4.45
C ILE A 244 -16.12 -7.78 -5.25
N PRO A 245 -16.20 -7.40 -6.54
CA PRO A 245 -15.02 -6.93 -7.28
C PRO A 245 -14.43 -5.63 -6.72
N VAL A 246 -15.24 -4.78 -6.08
CA VAL A 246 -14.76 -3.54 -5.45
C VAL A 246 -13.81 -3.83 -4.29
N VAL A 247 -14.13 -4.82 -3.44
CA VAL A 247 -13.26 -5.22 -2.33
C VAL A 247 -11.93 -5.79 -2.82
N THR A 248 -11.93 -6.51 -3.94
CA THR A 248 -10.68 -7.00 -4.55
C THR A 248 -9.78 -5.84 -4.96
N ILE A 249 -10.35 -4.83 -5.63
CA ILE A 249 -9.60 -3.63 -6.02
C ILE A 249 -9.13 -2.84 -4.80
N LEU A 250 -9.89 -2.79 -3.71
CA LEU A 250 -9.47 -2.16 -2.45
C LEU A 250 -8.20 -2.81 -1.88
N GLY A 251 -8.10 -4.13 -1.92
CA GLY A 251 -6.89 -4.83 -1.50
C GLY A 251 -5.67 -4.46 -2.34
N LEU A 252 -5.82 -4.45 -3.67
CA LEU A 252 -4.75 -4.00 -4.57
C LEU A 252 -4.38 -2.53 -4.31
N GLN A 253 -5.37 -1.66 -4.10
CA GLN A 253 -5.13 -0.25 -3.79
C GLN A 253 -4.37 -0.04 -2.49
N LEU A 254 -4.59 -0.86 -1.47
CA LEU A 254 -3.84 -0.79 -0.23
C LEU A 254 -2.34 -1.01 -0.47
N SER A 255 -1.99 -1.95 -1.34
CA SER A 255 -0.60 -2.19 -1.76
C SER A 255 0.00 -0.96 -2.47
N PHE A 256 -0.73 -0.36 -3.39
CA PHE A 256 -0.30 0.87 -4.07
C PHE A 256 -0.20 2.09 -3.15
N LEU A 257 -1.09 2.19 -2.16
CA LEU A 257 -1.04 3.27 -1.18
C LEU A 257 0.23 3.21 -0.34
N LEU A 258 0.66 2.03 0.09
CA LEU A 258 1.89 1.86 0.86
C LEU A 258 3.12 2.35 0.07
N ALA A 259 3.17 2.10 -1.24
CA ALA A 259 4.20 2.67 -2.10
C ALA A 259 4.03 4.19 -2.30
N GLY A 260 2.78 4.65 -2.43
CA GLY A 260 2.44 6.07 -2.61
C GLY A 260 2.76 6.94 -1.39
N THR A 261 2.69 6.37 -0.18
CA THR A 261 3.04 7.12 1.04
C THR A 261 4.47 7.62 1.02
N ILE A 262 5.40 6.90 0.37
CA ILE A 262 6.83 7.28 0.29
C ILE A 262 6.98 8.71 -0.24
N ILE A 263 6.30 9.03 -1.34
CA ILE A 263 6.40 10.35 -1.97
C ILE A 263 5.68 11.40 -1.11
N ILE A 264 4.48 11.09 -0.63
CA ILE A 264 3.64 12.04 0.14
C ILE A 264 4.26 12.35 1.50
N GLU A 265 4.85 11.39 2.19
CA GLU A 265 5.59 11.62 3.42
C GLU A 265 6.78 12.57 3.23
N ASN A 266 7.46 12.50 2.08
CA ASN A 266 8.52 13.44 1.76
C ASN A 266 7.99 14.84 1.46
N VAL A 267 6.91 14.97 0.68
CA VAL A 267 6.31 16.27 0.33
C VAL A 267 5.81 17.00 1.58
N PHE A 268 5.16 16.29 2.51
CA PHE A 268 4.64 16.86 3.75
C PHE A 268 5.63 16.80 4.94
N TYR A 269 6.87 16.37 4.73
CA TYR A 269 7.88 16.23 5.78
C TYR A 269 7.39 15.39 6.98
N LEU A 270 6.63 14.33 6.72
CA LEU A 270 6.11 13.42 7.74
C LEU A 270 7.19 12.41 8.16
N PRO A 271 7.36 12.12 9.45
CA PRO A 271 8.33 11.14 9.93
C PRO A 271 7.82 9.70 9.76
N GLY A 272 7.58 9.27 8.52
CA GLY A 272 7.09 7.94 8.16
C GLY A 272 8.17 7.03 7.56
N LEU A 273 7.75 5.79 7.20
CA LEU A 273 8.62 4.76 6.60
C LEU A 273 9.20 5.19 5.24
N GLY A 274 8.39 5.85 4.41
CA GLY A 274 8.84 6.30 3.11
C GLY A 274 9.92 7.36 3.21
N ARG A 275 9.79 8.29 4.16
CA ARG A 275 10.81 9.29 4.41
C ARG A 275 12.07 8.66 4.99
N LEU A 276 11.94 7.69 5.90
CA LEU A 276 13.10 6.95 6.42
C LEU A 276 13.83 6.21 5.28
N LEU A 277 13.09 5.55 4.39
CA LEU A 277 13.67 4.89 3.21
C LEU A 277 14.43 5.88 2.32
N PHE A 278 13.83 7.03 2.02
CA PHE A 278 14.47 8.06 1.20
C PHE A 278 15.77 8.58 1.83
N GLN A 279 15.75 8.85 3.14
CA GLN A 279 16.93 9.27 3.89
C GLN A 279 18.01 8.18 3.92
N ALA A 280 17.62 6.92 4.17
CA ALA A 280 18.54 5.79 4.19
C ALA A 280 19.22 5.58 2.82
N ILE A 281 18.50 5.75 1.72
CA ILE A 281 19.07 5.70 0.37
C ILE A 281 20.09 6.83 0.17
N ALA A 282 19.76 8.06 0.56
CA ALA A 282 20.65 9.22 0.44
C ALA A 282 21.93 9.07 1.29
N GLN A 283 21.80 8.45 2.47
CA GLN A 283 22.88 8.22 3.42
C GLN A 283 23.61 6.87 3.18
N ARG A 284 23.18 6.09 2.18
CA ARG A 284 23.75 4.77 1.89
C ARG A 284 23.63 3.77 3.06
N ASP A 285 22.64 3.93 3.92
CA ASP A 285 22.34 2.95 4.97
C ASP A 285 21.63 1.72 4.39
N LEU A 286 22.43 0.83 3.82
CA LEU A 286 21.92 -0.34 3.09
C LEU A 286 21.18 -1.32 4.01
N VAL A 287 21.46 -1.32 5.32
CA VAL A 287 20.75 -2.17 6.28
C VAL A 287 19.31 -1.70 6.43
N VAL A 288 19.10 -0.41 6.61
CA VAL A 288 17.76 0.18 6.69
C VAL A 288 17.02 0.00 5.36
N VAL A 289 17.68 0.29 4.23
CA VAL A 289 17.07 0.20 2.90
C VAL A 289 16.55 -1.21 2.64
N LYS A 290 17.39 -2.26 2.78
CA LYS A 290 16.98 -3.63 2.47
C LYS A 290 15.82 -4.11 3.35
N ASN A 291 15.81 -3.73 4.63
CA ASN A 291 14.78 -4.14 5.57
C ASN A 291 13.45 -3.42 5.34
N ILE A 292 13.45 -2.13 4.98
CA ILE A 292 12.21 -1.42 4.61
C ILE A 292 11.67 -1.95 3.28
N VAL A 293 12.51 -2.16 2.29
CA VAL A 293 12.07 -2.63 0.97
C VAL A 293 11.49 -4.04 1.06
N ILE A 294 12.11 -4.96 1.80
CA ILE A 294 11.55 -6.30 2.00
C ILE A 294 10.26 -6.26 2.81
N LEU A 295 10.13 -5.39 3.81
CA LEU A 295 8.90 -5.20 4.57
C LEU A 295 7.76 -4.71 3.67
N LEU A 296 8.01 -3.72 2.82
CA LEU A 296 7.02 -3.22 1.86
C LEU A 296 6.62 -4.31 0.86
N ALA A 297 7.60 -5.04 0.30
CA ALA A 297 7.33 -6.17 -0.60
C ALA A 297 6.52 -7.26 0.11
N ALA A 298 6.89 -7.64 1.33
CA ALA A 298 6.16 -8.61 2.12
C ALA A 298 4.72 -8.15 2.41
N THR A 299 4.52 -6.88 2.73
CA THR A 299 3.19 -6.33 2.97
C THR A 299 2.32 -6.43 1.71
N VAL A 300 2.85 -6.07 0.54
CA VAL A 300 2.14 -6.21 -0.75
C VAL A 300 1.76 -7.68 -1.01
N VAL A 301 2.69 -8.60 -0.85
CA VAL A 301 2.46 -10.04 -1.10
C VAL A 301 1.44 -10.62 -0.11
N VAL A 302 1.54 -10.25 1.16
CA VAL A 302 0.59 -10.69 2.20
C VAL A 302 -0.80 -10.10 1.97
N VAL A 303 -0.91 -8.82 1.63
CA VAL A 303 -2.21 -8.19 1.32
C VAL A 303 -2.85 -8.89 0.12
N ASN A 304 -2.10 -9.14 -0.96
CA ASN A 304 -2.61 -9.87 -2.12
C ASN A 304 -3.07 -11.29 -1.74
N PHE A 305 -2.29 -12.00 -0.94
CA PHE A 305 -2.68 -13.31 -0.43
C PHE A 305 -3.98 -13.24 0.38
N LEU A 306 -4.14 -12.26 1.27
CA LEU A 306 -5.37 -12.06 2.06
C LEU A 306 -6.58 -11.73 1.18
N VAL A 307 -6.39 -10.93 0.13
CA VAL A 307 -7.43 -10.63 -0.87
C VAL A 307 -7.85 -11.90 -1.61
N ASP A 308 -6.90 -12.73 -2.04
CA ASP A 308 -7.21 -14.02 -2.68
C ASP A 308 -8.01 -14.95 -1.75
N MET A 309 -7.62 -14.99 -0.46
CA MET A 309 -8.35 -15.77 0.55
C MET A 309 -9.77 -15.24 0.78
N PHE A 310 -9.93 -13.92 0.84
CA PHE A 310 -11.21 -13.27 0.98
C PHE A 310 -12.12 -13.53 -0.23
N TYR A 311 -11.54 -13.50 -1.44
CA TYR A 311 -12.25 -13.81 -2.66
C TYR A 311 -12.78 -15.24 -2.67
N LEU A 312 -11.93 -16.20 -2.28
CA LEU A 312 -12.31 -17.61 -2.15
C LEU A 312 -13.44 -17.84 -1.13
N ALA A 313 -13.47 -17.03 -0.06
CA ALA A 313 -14.52 -17.11 0.95
C ALA A 313 -15.86 -16.53 0.47
N LEU A 314 -15.84 -15.52 -0.41
CA LEU A 314 -17.02 -14.82 -0.90
C LEU A 314 -17.64 -15.49 -2.14
N ASP A 315 -16.85 -16.09 -3.03
CA ASP A 315 -17.35 -16.69 -4.28
C ASP A 315 -17.20 -18.22 -4.26
N PRO A 316 -18.30 -18.95 -3.96
CA PRO A 316 -18.27 -20.41 -3.99
C PRO A 316 -18.08 -21.00 -5.41
N ARG A 317 -18.27 -20.20 -6.48
CA ARG A 317 -18.18 -20.69 -7.87
C ARG A 317 -16.74 -20.93 -8.31
N LEU A 318 -15.78 -20.22 -7.74
CA LEU A 318 -14.34 -20.48 -7.96
C LEU A 318 -13.87 -21.83 -7.40
N ARG A 319 -14.75 -22.55 -6.70
CA ARG A 319 -14.49 -23.91 -6.22
C ARG A 319 -14.65 -24.96 -7.33
N ASP A 320 -15.35 -24.62 -8.41
CA ASP A 320 -15.72 -25.56 -9.47
C ASP A 320 -14.90 -25.39 -10.78
N ASP A 321 -14.16 -24.28 -10.96
CA ASP A 321 -13.45 -23.95 -12.22
C ASP A 321 -12.05 -24.58 -12.35
N THR A 322 -11.70 -25.60 -11.55
CA THR A 322 -10.42 -26.32 -11.68
C THR A 322 -10.53 -27.56 -12.60
N HIS A 323 -11.53 -27.60 -13.48
CA HIS A 323 -11.76 -28.70 -14.43
C HIS A 323 -11.50 -28.29 -15.91
N GLU A 324 -10.48 -27.46 -16.21
CA GLU A 324 -9.89 -27.39 -17.55
C GLU A 324 -8.38 -27.49 -17.53
#